data_cdb48230506ee059a9108ba3a57c26d2
#
_entry.id   cdb48230506ee059a9108ba3a57c26d2
#
_cell.length_a   1.000
_cell.length_b   1.000
_cell.length_c   1.000
_cell.angle_alpha   90.00
_cell.angle_beta   90.00
_cell.angle_gamma   90.00
#
_symmetry.space_group_name_H-M   'P 1'
#
loop_
_entity.id
_entity.type
_entity.pdbx_description
1 polymer ?
#
loop_
_entity_poly.entity_id
_entity_poly.type
_entity_poly.pdbx_seq_one_letter_code
_entity_poly.pdbx_strand_id
1 'polypeptide(L)'
;MSEILLGVGGGIAAYKSCDLLRRLQDLGHVVTVVPTPASLNFVGKATWEALSGKPVHTEVWEAVDRVNHVALGDRADYIVVSPATADLIARLSAGRADDLLSNSILASNAKKLIVPAMHPKMWFNAATQSNIRKLRELGFIVMEPDSGKLTGGDSGVGRLPESSAIIDKFNNEISVEQDLNGFKVLISTGGTREAIDDVRFIGNKSSGKQGLAFARIAKARGAEVVLISANVDTSREFGISIIKVENTEQLQSALQTEFPKCDVLIMAAAVSDAKPIPATGKVKKQSYNKLDLVPTPDLLADIAKQKNSQILVGFAAEESANLLQEGKRKLAAKSLDFIYANDIASGSIFGSDTTSGLIISAREDEIEEIHQISKDSLATRLLNKVSERLNSPNV
;
A
#
# COMPACT_ATOMS: atom_id res chain seq x y z
N MET A 1 -15.55 -3.20 11.33
CA MET A 1 -15.37 -4.06 12.55
C MET A 1 -15.28 -5.50 12.05
N SER A 2 -14.15 -6.19 12.25
CA SER A 2 -13.91 -7.55 11.75
C SER A 2 -13.46 -8.48 12.87
N GLU A 3 -13.74 -9.78 12.74
CA GLU A 3 -13.25 -10.83 13.63
C GLU A 3 -11.86 -11.29 13.16
N ILE A 4 -10.82 -11.06 13.99
CA ILE A 4 -9.44 -11.44 13.67
C ILE A 4 -9.01 -12.59 14.58
N LEU A 5 -8.51 -13.67 13.99
CA LEU A 5 -7.77 -14.69 14.72
C LEU A 5 -6.29 -14.33 14.74
N LEU A 6 -5.75 -14.02 15.91
CA LEU A 6 -4.33 -13.75 16.13
C LEU A 6 -3.62 -15.03 16.59
N GLY A 7 -2.92 -15.69 15.69
CA GLY A 7 -2.06 -16.83 15.96
C GLY A 7 -0.70 -16.39 16.49
N VAL A 8 -0.21 -17.04 17.57
CA VAL A 8 1.08 -16.69 18.17
C VAL A 8 2.01 -17.91 18.20
N GLY A 9 3.09 -17.87 17.42
CA GLY A 9 4.11 -18.90 17.40
C GLY A 9 5.08 -18.84 18.60
N GLY A 10 5.67 -19.99 18.91
CA GLY A 10 6.58 -20.17 20.06
C GLY A 10 7.97 -19.60 19.81
N GLY A 11 8.15 -18.30 19.97
CA GLY A 11 9.41 -17.59 19.87
C GLY A 11 9.49 -16.39 20.80
N ILE A 12 10.72 -15.94 21.11
CA ILE A 12 10.93 -14.77 22.01
C ILE A 12 10.14 -13.54 21.58
N ALA A 13 9.93 -13.34 20.27
CA ALA A 13 9.18 -12.20 19.73
C ALA A 13 7.67 -12.24 20.07
N ALA A 14 7.14 -13.31 20.67
CA ALA A 14 5.72 -13.41 21.07
C ALA A 14 5.25 -12.25 21.94
N TYR A 15 6.12 -11.67 22.80
CA TYR A 15 5.77 -10.54 23.64
C TYR A 15 5.35 -9.28 22.84
N LYS A 16 5.91 -9.10 21.63
CA LYS A 16 5.54 -7.98 20.74
C LYS A 16 4.11 -8.10 20.21
N SER A 17 3.60 -9.30 20.11
CA SER A 17 2.21 -9.52 19.66
C SER A 17 1.17 -9.04 20.68
N CYS A 18 1.57 -8.73 21.93
CA CYS A 18 0.71 -8.05 22.89
C CYS A 18 0.40 -6.60 22.46
N ASP A 19 1.40 -5.89 21.89
CA ASP A 19 1.18 -4.55 21.32
C ASP A 19 0.35 -4.64 20.05
N LEU A 20 0.62 -5.61 19.18
CA LEU A 20 -0.18 -5.85 17.96
C LEU A 20 -1.66 -6.11 18.29
N LEU A 21 -1.93 -6.96 19.31
CA LEU A 21 -3.29 -7.24 19.78
C LEU A 21 -4.02 -5.95 20.17
N ARG A 22 -3.41 -5.09 20.99
CA ARG A 22 -4.00 -3.82 21.43
C ARG A 22 -4.30 -2.91 20.26
N ARG A 23 -3.35 -2.75 19.33
CA ARG A 23 -3.53 -1.91 18.13
C ARG A 23 -4.67 -2.39 17.24
N LEU A 24 -4.81 -3.71 17.04
CA LEU A 24 -5.94 -4.27 16.29
C LEU A 24 -7.28 -3.98 16.98
N GLN A 25 -7.33 -4.05 18.32
CA GLN A 25 -8.52 -3.69 19.11
C GLN A 25 -8.81 -2.18 19.06
N ASP A 26 -7.78 -1.33 19.15
CA ASP A 26 -7.90 0.14 19.02
C ASP A 26 -8.47 0.56 17.66
N LEU A 27 -8.22 -0.23 16.61
CA LEU A 27 -8.82 -0.07 15.28
C LEU A 27 -10.28 -0.58 15.18
N GLY A 28 -10.84 -1.05 16.29
CA GLY A 28 -12.23 -1.52 16.35
C GLY A 28 -12.44 -2.97 15.92
N HIS A 29 -11.38 -3.76 15.76
CA HIS A 29 -11.51 -5.19 15.45
C HIS A 29 -11.77 -6.02 16.72
N VAL A 30 -12.50 -7.12 16.56
CA VAL A 30 -12.67 -8.14 17.60
C VAL A 30 -11.56 -9.19 17.42
N VAL A 31 -10.64 -9.28 18.38
CA VAL A 31 -9.50 -10.19 18.26
C VAL A 31 -9.66 -11.41 19.16
N THR A 32 -9.45 -12.60 18.61
CA THR A 32 -9.35 -13.86 19.33
C THR A 32 -7.93 -14.39 19.24
N VAL A 33 -7.27 -14.57 20.37
CA VAL A 33 -5.87 -15.03 20.41
C VAL A 33 -5.82 -16.56 20.51
N VAL A 34 -5.07 -17.19 19.60
CA VAL A 34 -4.80 -18.63 19.58
C VAL A 34 -3.29 -18.84 19.60
N PRO A 35 -2.68 -18.94 20.81
CA PRO A 35 -1.25 -19.21 20.90
C PRO A 35 -0.95 -20.70 20.67
N THR A 36 0.21 -21.00 20.08
CA THR A 36 0.70 -22.38 20.09
C THR A 36 1.09 -22.78 21.52
N PRO A 37 1.04 -24.08 21.90
CA PRO A 37 1.51 -24.53 23.22
C PRO A 37 2.92 -24.02 23.56
N ALA A 38 3.83 -24.02 22.59
CA ALA A 38 5.20 -23.52 22.78
C ALA A 38 5.28 -22.03 23.08
N SER A 39 4.34 -21.21 22.58
CA SER A 39 4.36 -19.77 22.80
C SER A 39 4.03 -19.36 24.24
N LEU A 40 3.33 -20.21 24.98
CA LEU A 40 2.99 -19.98 26.39
C LEU A 40 4.23 -19.95 27.31
N ASN A 41 5.38 -20.48 26.85
CA ASN A 41 6.66 -20.34 27.57
C ASN A 41 7.21 -18.89 27.50
N PHE A 42 6.74 -18.06 26.58
CA PHE A 42 7.19 -16.67 26.40
C PHE A 42 6.15 -15.65 26.91
N VAL A 43 4.87 -15.91 26.67
CA VAL A 43 3.75 -15.09 27.15
C VAL A 43 2.67 -16.03 27.67
N GLY A 44 2.44 -15.98 28.98
CA GLY A 44 1.51 -16.87 29.66
C GLY A 44 0.05 -16.67 29.26
N LYS A 45 -0.76 -17.73 29.40
CA LYS A 45 -2.19 -17.75 29.08
C LYS A 45 -2.95 -16.57 29.72
N ALA A 46 -2.72 -16.32 31.03
CA ALA A 46 -3.35 -15.23 31.78
C ALA A 46 -3.13 -13.85 31.15
N THR A 47 -1.93 -13.60 30.56
CA THR A 47 -1.65 -12.35 29.89
C THR A 47 -2.52 -12.19 28.63
N TRP A 48 -2.65 -13.22 27.84
CA TRP A 48 -3.48 -13.22 26.64
C TRP A 48 -4.96 -13.03 26.98
N GLU A 49 -5.47 -13.72 28.00
CA GLU A 49 -6.85 -13.58 28.47
C GLU A 49 -7.14 -12.18 28.97
N ALA A 50 -6.24 -11.62 29.78
CA ALA A 50 -6.38 -10.24 30.27
C ALA A 50 -6.37 -9.19 29.17
N LEU A 51 -5.52 -9.36 28.14
CA LEU A 51 -5.41 -8.40 27.03
C LEU A 51 -6.55 -8.54 26.01
N SER A 52 -6.96 -9.77 25.68
CA SER A 52 -8.01 -10.02 24.69
C SER A 52 -9.42 -9.87 25.25
N GLY A 53 -9.59 -10.00 26.58
CA GLY A 53 -10.90 -10.09 27.24
C GLY A 53 -11.65 -11.39 26.93
N LYS A 54 -10.97 -12.41 26.38
CA LYS A 54 -11.56 -13.69 25.95
C LYS A 54 -10.78 -14.87 26.52
N PRO A 55 -11.43 -16.03 26.76
CA PRO A 55 -10.73 -17.27 27.09
C PRO A 55 -9.75 -17.66 25.99
N VAL A 56 -8.60 -18.19 26.39
CA VAL A 56 -7.54 -18.63 25.47
C VAL A 56 -7.39 -20.15 25.54
N HIS A 57 -7.42 -20.78 24.37
CA HIS A 57 -7.27 -22.22 24.19
C HIS A 57 -6.07 -22.52 23.29
N THR A 58 -5.42 -23.66 23.51
CA THR A 58 -4.25 -24.10 22.73
C THR A 58 -4.47 -25.46 22.08
N GLU A 59 -5.40 -26.23 22.64
CA GLU A 59 -5.61 -27.62 22.28
C GLU A 59 -6.96 -27.82 21.62
N VAL A 60 -7.02 -28.72 20.65
CA VAL A 60 -8.26 -29.01 19.89
C VAL A 60 -9.35 -29.68 20.72
N TRP A 61 -8.99 -30.33 21.82
CA TRP A 61 -9.92 -30.99 22.74
C TRP A 61 -10.42 -30.07 23.89
N GLU A 62 -10.01 -28.82 23.91
CA GLU A 62 -10.64 -27.81 24.77
C GLU A 62 -11.95 -27.31 24.11
N ALA A 63 -13.05 -27.21 24.88
CA ALA A 63 -14.38 -26.81 24.40
C ALA A 63 -14.91 -27.67 23.24
N VAL A 64 -14.86 -29.00 23.38
CA VAL A 64 -15.20 -30.02 22.37
C VAL A 64 -16.66 -29.93 21.89
N ASP A 65 -17.56 -29.40 22.72
CA ASP A 65 -18.98 -29.20 22.43
C ASP A 65 -19.25 -28.32 21.20
N ARG A 66 -18.27 -27.52 20.77
CA ARG A 66 -18.39 -26.54 19.69
C ARG A 66 -17.48 -26.79 18.49
N VAL A 67 -16.76 -27.92 18.42
CA VAL A 67 -15.73 -28.18 17.41
C VAL A 67 -14.84 -26.93 17.22
N ASN A 68 -14.16 -26.52 18.28
CA ASN A 68 -13.57 -25.21 18.51
C ASN A 68 -12.72 -24.68 17.32
N HIS A 69 -11.90 -25.57 16.70
CA HIS A 69 -11.06 -25.19 15.56
C HIS A 69 -11.84 -24.79 14.30
N VAL A 70 -12.97 -25.47 14.01
CA VAL A 70 -13.84 -25.12 12.89
C VAL A 70 -14.56 -23.81 13.18
N ALA A 71 -15.14 -23.67 14.39
CA ALA A 71 -15.83 -22.47 14.79
C ALA A 71 -14.93 -21.23 14.81
N LEU A 72 -13.65 -21.38 15.20
CA LEU A 72 -12.65 -20.30 15.14
C LEU A 72 -12.27 -19.96 13.70
N GLY A 73 -12.11 -20.96 12.84
CA GLY A 73 -11.79 -20.79 11.43
C GLY A 73 -12.91 -20.10 10.65
N ASP A 74 -14.16 -20.52 10.87
CA ASP A 74 -15.35 -19.98 10.19
C ASP A 74 -15.70 -18.56 10.61
N ARG A 75 -15.45 -18.21 11.90
CA ARG A 75 -15.73 -16.87 12.43
C ARG A 75 -14.69 -15.83 12.05
N ALA A 76 -13.49 -16.25 11.70
CA ALA A 76 -12.40 -15.33 11.36
C ALA A 76 -12.62 -14.72 9.98
N ASP A 77 -12.77 -13.39 9.92
CA ASP A 77 -12.69 -12.65 8.66
C ASP A 77 -11.23 -12.63 8.16
N TYR A 78 -10.29 -12.56 9.10
CA TYR A 78 -8.85 -12.52 8.85
C TYR A 78 -8.06 -13.32 9.87
N ILE A 79 -6.93 -13.89 9.45
CA ILE A 79 -5.99 -14.57 10.32
C ILE A 79 -4.63 -13.86 10.24
N VAL A 80 -4.09 -13.47 11.39
CA VAL A 80 -2.74 -12.89 11.50
C VAL A 80 -1.89 -13.81 12.37
N VAL A 81 -0.80 -14.33 11.85
CA VAL A 81 0.15 -15.18 12.61
C VAL A 81 1.41 -14.39 12.91
N SER A 82 1.56 -13.96 14.13
CA SER A 82 2.66 -13.10 14.59
C SER A 82 3.09 -13.48 16.03
N PRO A 83 4.35 -13.87 16.26
CA PRO A 83 5.33 -14.24 15.25
C PRO A 83 5.04 -15.60 14.61
N ALA A 84 5.46 -15.81 13.36
CA ALA A 84 5.50 -17.12 12.73
C ALA A 84 6.94 -17.66 12.79
N THR A 85 7.17 -18.72 13.56
CA THR A 85 8.46 -19.40 13.65
C THR A 85 8.72 -20.28 12.43
N ALA A 86 9.97 -20.67 12.19
CA ALA A 86 10.32 -21.58 11.09
C ALA A 86 9.58 -22.91 11.19
N ASP A 87 9.38 -23.46 12.40
CA ASP A 87 8.58 -24.65 12.65
C ASP A 87 7.13 -24.47 12.24
N LEU A 88 6.48 -23.39 12.71
CA LEU A 88 5.08 -23.12 12.37
C LEU A 88 4.90 -22.92 10.86
N ILE A 89 5.80 -22.19 10.19
CA ILE A 89 5.83 -22.02 8.75
C ILE A 89 5.94 -23.37 8.02
N ALA A 90 6.83 -24.27 8.49
CA ALA A 90 6.99 -25.61 7.92
C ALA A 90 5.72 -26.44 8.08
N ARG A 91 5.09 -26.43 9.25
CA ARG A 91 3.82 -27.14 9.52
C ARG A 91 2.70 -26.65 8.62
N LEU A 92 2.49 -25.33 8.55
CA LEU A 92 1.46 -24.71 7.73
C LEU A 92 1.67 -24.98 6.23
N SER A 93 2.92 -24.92 5.74
CA SER A 93 3.23 -25.20 4.33
C SER A 93 2.98 -26.67 3.95
N ALA A 94 3.08 -27.58 4.92
CA ALA A 94 2.79 -29.00 4.74
C ALA A 94 1.31 -29.37 4.97
N GLY A 95 0.46 -28.43 5.37
CA GLY A 95 -0.94 -28.70 5.76
C GLY A 95 -1.05 -29.53 7.04
N ARG A 96 -0.04 -29.51 7.90
CA ARG A 96 -0.05 -30.23 9.17
C ARG A 96 -0.83 -29.45 10.22
N ALA A 97 -1.78 -30.13 10.85
CA ALA A 97 -2.71 -29.55 11.82
C ALA A 97 -2.65 -30.36 13.13
N ASP A 98 -1.70 -30.03 14.00
CA ASP A 98 -1.41 -30.77 15.25
C ASP A 98 -1.62 -29.94 16.51
N ASP A 99 -2.04 -28.69 16.41
CA ASP A 99 -2.50 -27.83 17.50
C ASP A 99 -3.76 -27.04 17.10
N LEU A 100 -4.38 -26.32 18.05
CA LEU A 100 -5.61 -25.59 17.78
C LEU A 100 -5.41 -24.52 16.69
N LEU A 101 -4.27 -23.83 16.69
CA LEU A 101 -3.98 -22.80 15.71
C LEU A 101 -3.89 -23.34 14.30
N SER A 102 -3.08 -24.38 14.08
CA SER A 102 -2.88 -24.99 12.76
C SER A 102 -4.17 -25.64 12.23
N ASN A 103 -4.97 -26.27 13.10
CA ASN A 103 -6.30 -26.76 12.75
C ASN A 103 -7.25 -25.64 12.33
N SER A 104 -7.31 -24.52 13.10
CA SER A 104 -8.17 -23.38 12.76
C SER A 104 -7.76 -22.71 11.45
N ILE A 105 -6.45 -22.59 11.18
CA ILE A 105 -5.94 -22.04 9.92
C ILE A 105 -6.32 -22.92 8.74
N LEU A 106 -6.22 -24.27 8.89
CA LEU A 106 -6.55 -25.23 7.83
C LEU A 106 -8.06 -25.24 7.55
N ALA A 107 -8.91 -25.09 8.57
CA ALA A 107 -10.35 -25.07 8.45
C ALA A 107 -10.89 -23.74 7.90
N SER A 108 -10.10 -22.67 7.84
CA SER A 108 -10.57 -21.32 7.50
C SER A 108 -10.36 -20.93 6.05
N ASN A 109 -11.36 -20.27 5.47
CA ASN A 109 -11.26 -19.58 4.18
C ASN A 109 -10.77 -18.13 4.28
N ALA A 110 -10.58 -17.60 5.49
CA ALA A 110 -10.11 -16.23 5.73
C ALA A 110 -8.75 -15.95 5.08
N LYS A 111 -8.52 -14.69 4.69
CA LYS A 111 -7.18 -14.26 4.24
C LYS A 111 -6.18 -14.35 5.41
N LYS A 112 -4.98 -14.82 5.12
CA LYS A 112 -3.97 -15.16 6.13
C LYS A 112 -2.70 -14.35 5.95
N LEU A 113 -2.31 -13.56 6.99
CA LEU A 113 -1.04 -12.85 7.09
C LEU A 113 -0.07 -13.63 7.97
N ILE A 114 1.05 -14.02 7.42
CA ILE A 114 2.13 -14.67 8.13
C ILE A 114 3.26 -13.68 8.33
N VAL A 115 3.65 -13.46 9.59
CA VAL A 115 4.71 -12.52 9.98
C VAL A 115 5.89 -13.30 10.57
N PRO A 116 6.90 -13.65 9.76
CA PRO A 116 8.04 -14.44 10.21
C PRO A 116 8.90 -13.72 11.24
N ALA A 117 9.41 -14.49 12.21
CA ALA A 117 10.47 -14.04 13.11
C ALA A 117 11.38 -15.23 13.48
N MET A 118 12.66 -15.13 13.13
CA MET A 118 13.64 -16.18 13.37
C MET A 118 15.06 -15.64 13.19
N HIS A 119 16.05 -16.42 13.59
CA HIS A 119 17.45 -16.08 13.35
C HIS A 119 17.77 -16.00 11.83
N PRO A 120 18.64 -15.06 11.36
CA PRO A 120 18.96 -14.89 9.95
C PRO A 120 19.40 -16.20 9.24
N LYS A 121 20.19 -17.03 9.89
CA LYS A 121 20.60 -18.33 9.34
C LYS A 121 19.41 -19.27 9.07
N MET A 122 18.35 -19.16 9.88
CA MET A 122 17.12 -19.94 9.68
C MET A 122 16.27 -19.31 8.56
N TRP A 123 16.21 -17.98 8.50
CA TRP A 123 15.48 -17.28 7.44
C TRP A 123 16.04 -17.62 6.06
N PHE A 124 17.36 -17.51 5.87
CA PHE A 124 18.01 -17.81 4.59
C PHE A 124 18.20 -19.29 4.31
N ASN A 125 17.81 -20.17 5.21
CA ASN A 125 17.88 -21.63 4.97
C ASN A 125 16.97 -22.03 3.81
N ALA A 126 17.47 -22.88 2.90
CA ALA A 126 16.75 -23.30 1.71
C ALA A 126 15.38 -23.93 2.01
N ALA A 127 15.29 -24.71 3.12
CA ALA A 127 14.03 -25.32 3.54
C ALA A 127 13.00 -24.24 3.95
N THR A 128 13.42 -23.22 4.73
CA THR A 128 12.55 -22.12 5.13
C THR A 128 12.08 -21.33 3.90
N GLN A 129 12.98 -20.98 2.99
CA GLN A 129 12.63 -20.26 1.77
C GLN A 129 11.71 -21.08 0.84
N SER A 130 11.87 -22.40 0.80
CA SER A 130 10.96 -23.29 0.07
C SER A 130 9.55 -23.28 0.70
N ASN A 131 9.46 -23.37 2.03
CA ASN A 131 8.18 -23.31 2.74
C ASN A 131 7.47 -21.97 2.56
N ILE A 132 8.21 -20.85 2.57
CA ILE A 132 7.68 -19.51 2.29
C ILE A 132 7.08 -19.43 0.88
N ARG A 133 7.80 -19.92 -0.15
CA ARG A 133 7.26 -19.94 -1.52
C ARG A 133 5.97 -20.73 -1.58
N LYS A 134 5.95 -21.93 -0.98
CA LYS A 134 4.76 -22.77 -0.96
C LYS A 134 3.58 -22.13 -0.24
N LEU A 135 3.79 -21.42 0.88
CA LEU A 135 2.72 -20.69 1.54
C LEU A 135 2.14 -19.59 0.63
N ARG A 136 2.99 -18.86 -0.11
CA ARG A 136 2.55 -17.87 -1.09
C ARG A 136 1.74 -18.48 -2.24
N GLU A 137 2.15 -19.63 -2.75
CA GLU A 137 1.42 -20.41 -3.76
C GLU A 137 0.05 -20.89 -3.25
N LEU A 138 -0.07 -21.17 -1.94
CA LEU A 138 -1.31 -21.52 -1.26
C LEU A 138 -2.18 -20.29 -0.91
N GLY A 139 -1.80 -19.08 -1.35
CA GLY A 139 -2.57 -17.85 -1.14
C GLY A 139 -2.33 -17.16 0.21
N PHE A 140 -1.31 -17.58 0.98
CA PHE A 140 -0.94 -16.85 2.20
C PHE A 140 -0.13 -15.60 1.85
N ILE A 141 -0.45 -14.49 2.50
CA ILE A 141 0.36 -13.28 2.42
C ILE A 141 1.49 -13.42 3.45
N VAL A 142 2.74 -13.41 3.00
CA VAL A 142 3.90 -13.55 3.87
C VAL A 142 4.70 -12.26 3.88
N MET A 143 4.75 -11.62 5.04
CA MET A 143 5.55 -10.41 5.26
C MET A 143 7.03 -10.74 5.35
N GLU A 144 7.91 -9.89 4.78
CA GLU A 144 9.35 -10.04 4.98
C GLU A 144 9.73 -9.61 6.41
N PRO A 145 10.60 -10.35 7.11
CA PRO A 145 11.08 -9.91 8.41
C PRO A 145 12.02 -8.71 8.29
N ASP A 146 12.06 -7.87 9.33
CA ASP A 146 12.94 -6.73 9.40
C ASP A 146 14.41 -7.12 9.59
N SER A 147 15.31 -6.19 9.24
CA SER A 147 16.73 -6.26 9.57
C SER A 147 17.02 -5.51 10.87
N GLY A 148 17.87 -6.06 11.72
CA GLY A 148 18.27 -5.40 12.96
C GLY A 148 18.99 -6.30 13.94
N LYS A 149 19.25 -5.76 15.16
CA LYS A 149 19.83 -6.53 16.26
C LYS A 149 18.83 -7.57 16.78
N LEU A 150 19.31 -8.77 17.03
CA LEU A 150 18.58 -9.88 17.62
C LEU A 150 18.96 -10.05 19.10
N THR A 151 18.15 -10.80 19.84
CA THR A 151 18.33 -11.01 21.29
C THR A 151 19.69 -11.65 21.63
N GLY A 152 20.32 -12.37 20.72
CA GLY A 152 21.63 -13.04 20.92
C GLY A 152 22.86 -12.18 20.56
N GLY A 153 22.69 -10.88 20.24
CA GLY A 153 23.77 -10.00 19.84
C GLY A 153 24.10 -10.02 18.35
N ASP A 154 23.60 -10.96 17.60
CA ASP A 154 23.69 -11.00 16.13
C ASP A 154 22.80 -9.93 15.50
N SER A 155 23.11 -9.53 14.27
CA SER A 155 22.28 -8.62 13.48
C SER A 155 22.05 -9.20 12.08
N GLY A 156 20.87 -8.89 11.52
CA GLY A 156 20.51 -9.34 10.17
C GLY A 156 19.00 -9.40 9.96
N VAL A 157 18.59 -9.93 8.80
CA VAL A 157 17.19 -10.11 8.44
C VAL A 157 16.61 -11.30 9.19
N GLY A 158 15.52 -11.09 9.93
CA GLY A 158 14.87 -12.15 10.72
C GLY A 158 14.12 -11.62 11.95
N ARG A 159 14.24 -10.30 12.22
CA ARG A 159 13.53 -9.63 13.30
C ARG A 159 12.06 -9.49 12.96
N LEU A 160 11.18 -9.69 13.98
CA LEU A 160 9.75 -9.37 13.82
C LEU A 160 9.60 -7.88 13.49
N PRO A 161 8.88 -7.53 12.41
CA PRO A 161 8.54 -6.15 12.10
C PRO A 161 7.81 -5.45 13.26
N GLU A 162 7.88 -4.13 13.33
CA GLU A 162 7.14 -3.37 14.32
C GLU A 162 5.63 -3.47 14.07
N SER A 163 4.82 -3.39 15.15
CA SER A 163 3.37 -3.58 15.04
C SER A 163 2.70 -2.61 14.08
N SER A 164 3.21 -1.38 13.95
CA SER A 164 2.72 -0.40 12.97
C SER A 164 2.87 -0.90 11.53
N ALA A 165 4.03 -1.47 11.18
CA ALA A 165 4.27 -2.00 9.85
C ALA A 165 3.40 -3.24 9.56
N ILE A 166 3.12 -4.06 10.59
CA ILE A 166 2.19 -5.20 10.46
C ILE A 166 0.77 -4.72 10.24
N ILE A 167 0.34 -3.67 10.95
CA ILE A 167 -0.98 -3.04 10.76
C ILE A 167 -1.10 -2.42 9.37
N ASP A 168 -0.08 -1.71 8.90
CA ASP A 168 -0.08 -1.13 7.55
C ASP A 168 -0.21 -2.23 6.48
N LYS A 169 0.52 -3.33 6.63
CA LYS A 169 0.43 -4.50 5.75
C LYS A 169 -0.95 -5.14 5.80
N PHE A 170 -1.51 -5.31 7.00
CA PHE A 170 -2.86 -5.85 7.21
C PHE A 170 -3.92 -4.98 6.52
N ASN A 171 -3.90 -3.67 6.75
CA ASN A 171 -4.87 -2.75 6.17
C ASN A 171 -4.75 -2.67 4.64
N ASN A 172 -3.54 -2.70 4.08
CA ASN A 172 -3.32 -2.50 2.66
C ASN A 172 -3.47 -3.76 1.80
N GLU A 173 -3.26 -4.95 2.34
CA GLU A 173 -3.25 -6.19 1.54
C GLU A 173 -4.27 -7.24 1.99
N ILE A 174 -4.73 -7.20 3.24
CA ILE A 174 -5.61 -8.22 3.82
C ILE A 174 -7.03 -7.72 3.99
N SER A 175 -7.23 -6.59 4.66
CA SER A 175 -8.56 -6.05 4.93
C SER A 175 -9.13 -5.25 3.76
N VAL A 176 -8.61 -5.44 2.56
CA VAL A 176 -9.02 -4.68 1.37
C VAL A 176 -10.42 -5.11 0.95
N GLU A 177 -11.39 -4.23 1.14
CA GLU A 177 -12.71 -4.35 0.56
C GLU A 177 -12.60 -4.31 -0.97
N GLN A 178 -13.44 -5.08 -1.69
CA GLN A 178 -13.50 -5.07 -3.16
C GLN A 178 -14.46 -3.97 -3.66
N ASP A 179 -14.38 -2.82 -3.04
CA ASP A 179 -15.28 -1.68 -3.21
C ASP A 179 -15.03 -0.86 -4.49
N LEU A 180 -13.93 -1.15 -5.19
CA LEU A 180 -13.64 -0.63 -6.53
C LEU A 180 -13.87 -1.68 -7.63
N ASN A 181 -14.49 -2.82 -7.31
CA ASN A 181 -14.81 -3.83 -8.31
C ASN A 181 -15.83 -3.30 -9.33
N GLY A 182 -15.53 -3.49 -10.62
CA GLY A 182 -16.33 -2.98 -11.71
C GLY A 182 -16.00 -1.55 -12.15
N PHE A 183 -15.14 -0.84 -11.42
CA PHE A 183 -14.67 0.50 -11.80
C PHE A 183 -13.31 0.45 -12.50
N LYS A 184 -13.13 1.34 -13.47
CA LYS A 184 -11.87 1.54 -14.19
C LYS A 184 -11.14 2.77 -13.67
N VAL A 185 -9.91 2.56 -13.17
CA VAL A 185 -9.06 3.63 -12.59
C VAL A 185 -7.87 3.87 -13.50
N LEU A 186 -7.82 5.07 -14.08
CA LEU A 186 -6.71 5.56 -14.89
C LEU A 186 -5.74 6.35 -13.99
N ILE A 187 -4.46 5.98 -14.01
CA ILE A 187 -3.44 6.58 -13.15
C ILE A 187 -2.26 7.02 -14.01
N SER A 188 -1.80 8.27 -13.84
CA SER A 188 -0.50 8.68 -14.38
C SER A 188 0.56 8.69 -13.29
N THR A 189 1.80 8.29 -13.63
CA THR A 189 2.91 8.20 -12.67
C THR A 189 4.25 8.60 -13.30
N GLY A 190 5.21 8.97 -12.45
CA GLY A 190 6.55 9.34 -12.88
C GLY A 190 6.69 10.80 -13.25
N GLY A 191 7.67 11.12 -14.07
CA GLY A 191 7.93 12.47 -14.56
C GLY A 191 8.24 12.49 -16.05
N THR A 192 7.67 13.46 -16.78
CA THR A 192 7.98 13.65 -18.19
C THR A 192 9.42 14.11 -18.39
N ARG A 193 9.99 13.75 -19.53
CA ARG A 193 11.32 14.16 -20.00
C ARG A 193 11.19 14.87 -21.32
N GLU A 194 11.56 16.15 -21.34
CA GLU A 194 11.46 16.97 -22.52
C GLU A 194 12.84 17.09 -23.17
N ALA A 195 12.99 16.54 -24.35
CA ALA A 195 14.29 16.47 -25.02
C ALA A 195 14.85 17.87 -25.32
N ILE A 196 16.11 18.09 -24.96
CA ILE A 196 16.92 19.25 -25.39
C ILE A 196 17.60 18.89 -26.72
N ASP A 197 18.16 17.71 -26.79
CA ASP A 197 18.83 17.10 -27.95
C ASP A 197 18.73 15.58 -27.85
N ASP A 198 19.36 14.85 -28.76
CA ASP A 198 19.31 13.36 -28.80
C ASP A 198 19.91 12.69 -27.54
N VAL A 199 20.53 13.45 -26.64
CA VAL A 199 21.23 12.90 -25.47
C VAL A 199 20.69 13.44 -24.14
N ARG A 200 20.14 14.66 -24.12
CA ARG A 200 19.80 15.39 -22.90
C ARG A 200 18.35 15.80 -22.88
N PHE A 201 17.80 15.86 -21.68
CA PHE A 201 16.42 16.28 -21.43
C PHE A 201 16.33 17.17 -20.19
N ILE A 202 15.21 17.89 -20.08
CA ILE A 202 14.69 18.53 -18.86
C ILE A 202 13.57 17.64 -18.33
N GLY A 203 13.46 17.52 -17.01
CA GLY A 203 12.38 16.77 -16.38
C GLY A 203 12.31 17.02 -14.88
N ASN A 204 11.19 16.62 -14.28
CA ASN A 204 10.93 16.74 -12.86
C ASN A 204 11.56 15.58 -12.06
N LYS A 205 11.96 15.87 -10.81
CA LYS A 205 12.47 14.85 -9.87
C LYS A 205 11.34 14.00 -9.30
N SER A 206 10.71 13.18 -10.13
CA SER A 206 9.65 12.27 -9.71
C SER A 206 10.15 10.83 -9.75
N SER A 207 9.96 10.10 -8.64
CA SER A 207 10.28 8.67 -8.56
C SER A 207 9.13 7.76 -9.03
N GLY A 208 7.94 8.30 -9.23
CA GLY A 208 6.73 7.54 -9.56
C GLY A 208 6.11 6.74 -8.43
N LYS A 209 6.77 6.65 -7.26
CA LYS A 209 6.31 5.79 -6.14
C LYS A 209 4.86 6.03 -5.73
N GLN A 210 4.39 7.29 -5.78
CA GLN A 210 3.01 7.61 -5.38
C GLN A 210 1.99 7.02 -6.34
N GLY A 211 2.16 7.20 -7.65
CA GLY A 211 1.24 6.63 -8.65
C GLY A 211 1.28 5.09 -8.67
N LEU A 212 2.47 4.49 -8.44
CA LEU A 212 2.59 3.03 -8.28
C LEU A 212 1.82 2.52 -7.05
N ALA A 213 1.86 3.25 -5.91
CA ALA A 213 1.09 2.91 -4.73
C ALA A 213 -0.41 2.91 -5.01
N PHE A 214 -0.93 3.95 -5.69
CA PHE A 214 -2.33 3.98 -6.10
C PHE A 214 -2.71 2.82 -7.03
N ALA A 215 -1.85 2.49 -7.99
CA ALA A 215 -2.12 1.42 -8.94
C ALA A 215 -2.24 0.06 -8.26
N ARG A 216 -1.32 -0.24 -7.32
CA ARG A 216 -1.36 -1.49 -6.54
C ARG A 216 -2.59 -1.59 -5.66
N ILE A 217 -2.92 -0.51 -4.93
CA ILE A 217 -4.05 -0.52 -3.98
C ILE A 217 -5.38 -0.53 -4.71
N ALA A 218 -5.55 0.26 -5.78
CA ALA A 218 -6.77 0.24 -6.58
C ALA A 218 -7.02 -1.16 -7.17
N LYS A 219 -5.97 -1.80 -7.72
CA LYS A 219 -6.04 -3.17 -8.20
C LYS A 219 -6.41 -4.17 -7.09
N ALA A 220 -5.77 -4.07 -5.93
CA ALA A 220 -6.08 -4.94 -4.78
C ALA A 220 -7.55 -4.79 -4.36
N ARG A 221 -8.16 -3.61 -4.53
CA ARG A 221 -9.57 -3.31 -4.27
C ARG A 221 -10.52 -3.68 -5.41
N GLY A 222 -10.03 -4.41 -6.42
CA GLY A 222 -10.84 -4.96 -7.51
C GLY A 222 -10.97 -4.08 -8.74
N ALA A 223 -10.35 -2.91 -8.79
CA ALA A 223 -10.42 -2.02 -9.96
C ALA A 223 -9.73 -2.60 -11.20
N GLU A 224 -10.27 -2.30 -12.38
CA GLU A 224 -9.53 -2.38 -13.64
C GLU A 224 -8.57 -1.19 -13.70
N VAL A 225 -7.25 -1.43 -13.61
CA VAL A 225 -6.25 -0.36 -13.55
C VAL A 225 -5.51 -0.21 -14.86
N VAL A 226 -5.49 1.02 -15.39
CA VAL A 226 -4.62 1.45 -16.48
C VAL A 226 -3.60 2.46 -15.93
N LEU A 227 -2.32 2.14 -16.05
CA LEU A 227 -1.22 2.96 -15.56
C LEU A 227 -0.45 3.58 -16.73
N ILE A 228 -0.50 4.91 -16.87
CA ILE A 228 0.37 5.65 -17.79
C ILE A 228 1.67 5.97 -17.05
N SER A 229 2.76 5.36 -17.46
CA SER A 229 4.06 5.43 -16.79
C SER A 229 5.05 6.30 -17.55
N ALA A 230 5.37 7.48 -17.00
CA ALA A 230 6.36 8.39 -17.53
C ALA A 230 7.74 8.12 -16.89
N ASN A 231 8.60 7.40 -17.61
CA ASN A 231 10.00 7.15 -17.24
C ASN A 231 10.22 6.46 -15.88
N VAL A 232 9.34 5.52 -15.51
CA VAL A 232 9.44 4.73 -14.28
C VAL A 232 9.56 3.25 -14.61
N ASP A 233 10.33 2.51 -13.82
CA ASP A 233 10.38 1.06 -13.90
C ASP A 233 9.10 0.45 -13.32
N THR A 234 8.37 -0.25 -14.18
CA THR A 234 7.11 -0.93 -13.86
C THR A 234 7.21 -2.45 -13.98
N SER A 235 8.41 -3.00 -14.00
CA SER A 235 8.65 -4.44 -14.19
C SER A 235 8.05 -5.33 -13.09
N ARG A 236 7.71 -4.75 -11.93
CA ARG A 236 7.12 -5.44 -10.77
C ARG A 236 5.60 -5.26 -10.66
N GLU A 237 4.96 -4.51 -11.55
CA GLU A 237 3.53 -4.20 -11.49
C GLU A 237 2.71 -5.23 -12.29
N PHE A 238 2.54 -6.41 -11.71
CA PHE A 238 1.84 -7.53 -12.37
C PHE A 238 0.33 -7.32 -12.43
N GLY A 239 -0.25 -7.67 -13.57
CA GLY A 239 -1.70 -7.64 -13.81
C GLY A 239 -2.31 -6.23 -13.85
N ILE A 240 -1.52 -5.20 -14.12
CA ILE A 240 -1.93 -3.83 -14.41
C ILE A 240 -1.65 -3.56 -15.88
N SER A 241 -2.58 -2.92 -16.58
CA SER A 241 -2.38 -2.47 -17.97
C SER A 241 -1.46 -1.25 -17.97
N ILE A 242 -0.29 -1.33 -18.63
CA ILE A 242 0.73 -0.29 -18.58
C ILE A 242 0.92 0.35 -19.96
N ILE A 243 0.82 1.69 -19.99
CA ILE A 243 1.14 2.52 -21.17
C ILE A 243 2.40 3.31 -20.83
N LYS A 244 3.50 3.03 -21.52
CA LYS A 244 4.77 3.74 -21.30
C LYS A 244 4.80 5.01 -22.15
N VAL A 245 5.17 6.12 -21.53
CA VAL A 245 5.34 7.43 -22.17
C VAL A 245 6.65 8.07 -21.71
N GLU A 246 7.20 8.96 -22.51
CA GLU A 246 8.44 9.64 -22.20
C GLU A 246 8.23 11.12 -21.90
N ASN A 247 7.46 11.82 -22.71
CA ASN A 247 7.29 13.26 -22.67
C ASN A 247 5.81 13.68 -22.50
N THR A 248 5.59 14.99 -22.36
CA THR A 248 4.26 15.57 -22.15
C THR A 248 3.30 15.27 -23.28
N GLU A 249 3.77 15.26 -24.53
CA GLU A 249 2.92 15.04 -25.70
C GLU A 249 2.40 13.59 -25.78
N GLN A 250 3.27 12.62 -25.50
CA GLN A 250 2.87 11.21 -25.40
C GLN A 250 1.91 10.98 -24.23
N LEU A 251 2.16 11.62 -23.07
CA LEU A 251 1.27 11.56 -21.91
C LEU A 251 -0.10 12.14 -22.25
N GLN A 252 -0.16 13.28 -22.95
CA GLN A 252 -1.40 13.91 -23.41
C GLN A 252 -2.21 12.97 -24.31
N SER A 253 -1.56 12.37 -25.30
CA SER A 253 -2.20 11.43 -26.22
C SER A 253 -2.76 10.19 -25.51
N ALA A 254 -2.00 9.64 -24.54
CA ALA A 254 -2.45 8.50 -23.75
C ALA A 254 -3.64 8.86 -22.85
N LEU A 255 -3.62 10.03 -22.20
CA LEU A 255 -4.73 10.54 -21.41
C LEU A 255 -5.99 10.75 -22.25
N GLN A 256 -5.88 11.39 -23.40
CA GLN A 256 -7.02 11.62 -24.31
C GLN A 256 -7.66 10.31 -24.79
N THR A 257 -6.85 9.26 -24.98
CA THR A 257 -7.33 7.94 -25.44
C THR A 257 -8.03 7.16 -24.33
N GLU A 258 -7.52 7.22 -23.10
CA GLU A 258 -8.00 6.37 -21.99
C GLU A 258 -9.00 7.06 -21.06
N PHE A 259 -8.98 8.38 -20.94
CA PHE A 259 -9.87 9.12 -20.03
C PHE A 259 -11.36 8.91 -20.31
N PRO A 260 -11.84 8.89 -21.58
CA PRO A 260 -13.27 8.63 -21.85
C PRO A 260 -13.76 7.25 -21.41
N LYS A 261 -12.84 6.33 -21.11
CA LYS A 261 -13.13 4.93 -20.77
C LYS A 261 -13.02 4.65 -19.25
N CYS A 262 -12.61 5.63 -18.46
CA CYS A 262 -12.39 5.43 -17.01
C CYS A 262 -13.49 6.10 -16.18
N ASP A 263 -13.64 5.60 -14.94
CA ASP A 263 -14.51 6.17 -13.92
C ASP A 263 -13.74 7.15 -13.02
N VAL A 264 -12.43 6.91 -12.86
CA VAL A 264 -11.54 7.70 -12.00
C VAL A 264 -10.24 8.00 -12.72
N LEU A 265 -9.79 9.26 -12.67
CA LEU A 265 -8.44 9.65 -13.07
C LEU A 265 -7.64 10.14 -11.85
N ILE A 266 -6.48 9.53 -11.62
CA ILE A 266 -5.50 9.96 -10.61
C ILE A 266 -4.26 10.50 -11.33
N MET A 267 -4.10 11.82 -11.34
CA MET A 267 -3.02 12.50 -12.05
C MET A 267 -1.81 12.72 -11.14
N ALA A 268 -1.02 11.67 -10.90
CA ALA A 268 0.15 11.71 -10.01
C ALA A 268 1.49 11.88 -10.76
N ALA A 269 1.48 11.96 -12.09
CA ALA A 269 2.67 12.27 -12.87
C ALA A 269 3.09 13.74 -12.70
N ALA A 270 4.38 13.97 -12.59
CA ALA A 270 4.98 15.31 -12.59
C ALA A 270 5.24 15.73 -14.04
N VAL A 271 4.37 16.58 -14.56
CA VAL A 271 4.47 17.14 -15.93
C VAL A 271 5.36 18.38 -15.90
N SER A 272 6.24 18.51 -16.87
CA SER A 272 7.05 19.73 -17.02
C SER A 272 6.20 20.92 -17.44
N ASP A 273 6.31 22.08 -16.78
CA ASP A 273 5.58 23.31 -17.10
C ASP A 273 6.09 23.98 -18.38
N ALA A 274 7.30 23.65 -18.80
CA ALA A 274 7.91 24.15 -20.04
C ALA A 274 8.80 23.08 -20.68
N LYS A 275 8.94 23.13 -21.99
CA LYS A 275 9.79 22.25 -22.78
C LYS A 275 10.75 23.06 -23.68
N PRO A 276 11.98 22.57 -23.91
CA PRO A 276 12.87 23.16 -24.90
C PRO A 276 12.33 22.90 -26.31
N ILE A 277 12.79 23.72 -27.26
CA ILE A 277 12.70 23.39 -28.70
C ILE A 277 13.82 22.40 -28.98
N PRO A 278 13.49 21.12 -29.32
CA PRO A 278 14.53 20.09 -29.44
C PRO A 278 15.46 20.37 -30.63
N ALA A 279 16.76 20.27 -30.41
CA ALA A 279 17.75 20.36 -31.47
C ALA A 279 18.05 18.98 -32.07
N THR A 280 18.21 18.92 -33.38
CA THR A 280 18.63 17.70 -34.07
C THR A 280 20.12 17.44 -33.83
N GLY A 281 20.45 16.24 -33.39
CA GLY A 281 21.80 15.85 -33.01
C GLY A 281 22.28 16.46 -31.69
N LYS A 282 23.46 16.08 -31.21
CA LYS A 282 24.01 16.54 -29.95
C LYS A 282 24.49 18.00 -30.04
N VAL A 283 23.90 18.91 -29.25
CA VAL A 283 24.32 20.31 -29.16
C VAL A 283 25.76 20.41 -28.62
N LYS A 284 26.64 21.15 -29.35
CA LYS A 284 28.03 21.33 -28.97
C LYS A 284 28.17 22.28 -27.75
N LYS A 285 29.20 22.07 -26.92
CA LYS A 285 29.43 22.83 -25.69
C LYS A 285 29.46 24.36 -25.89
N GLN A 286 29.97 24.82 -27.02
CA GLN A 286 30.09 26.25 -27.36
C GLN A 286 28.74 26.92 -27.65
N SER A 287 27.69 26.14 -28.03
CA SER A 287 26.33 26.62 -28.36
C SER A 287 25.38 26.53 -27.16
N TYR A 288 25.86 26.16 -25.97
CA TYR A 288 25.04 25.83 -24.79
C TYR A 288 24.85 27.03 -23.85
N ASN A 289 24.87 28.26 -24.34
CA ASN A 289 24.80 29.47 -23.52
C ASN A 289 23.38 29.89 -23.16
N LYS A 290 22.35 29.39 -23.87
CA LYS A 290 20.96 29.73 -23.67
C LYS A 290 20.10 28.56 -24.10
N LEU A 291 19.06 28.28 -23.32
CA LEU A 291 18.02 27.33 -23.66
C LEU A 291 16.67 28.06 -23.70
N ASP A 292 16.07 28.11 -24.88
CA ASP A 292 14.76 28.70 -25.06
C ASP A 292 13.70 27.68 -24.70
N LEU A 293 12.79 28.03 -23.76
CA LEU A 293 11.71 27.21 -23.29
C LEU A 293 10.37 27.73 -23.79
N VAL A 294 9.49 26.83 -24.19
CA VAL A 294 8.10 27.12 -24.54
C VAL A 294 7.17 26.47 -23.50
N PRO A 295 6.06 27.11 -23.11
CA PRO A 295 5.12 26.53 -22.18
C PRO A 295 4.56 25.20 -22.68
N THR A 296 4.32 24.26 -21.76
CA THR A 296 3.59 23.03 -22.05
C THR A 296 2.10 23.22 -21.74
N PRO A 297 1.19 22.45 -22.36
CA PRO A 297 -0.24 22.53 -22.00
C PRO A 297 -0.49 22.01 -20.59
N ASP A 298 -1.50 22.56 -19.90
CA ASP A 298 -1.98 22.04 -18.63
C ASP A 298 -2.89 20.83 -18.88
N LEU A 299 -2.29 19.64 -18.90
CA LEU A 299 -2.98 18.39 -19.27
C LEU A 299 -4.18 18.11 -18.37
N LEU A 300 -4.08 18.38 -17.07
CA LEU A 300 -5.18 18.12 -16.13
C LEU A 300 -6.34 19.10 -16.34
N ALA A 301 -6.05 20.38 -16.58
CA ALA A 301 -7.08 21.36 -16.91
C ALA A 301 -7.77 21.07 -18.24
N ASP A 302 -7.02 20.57 -19.23
CA ASP A 302 -7.59 20.23 -20.54
C ASP A 302 -8.45 18.96 -20.49
N ILE A 303 -8.06 17.96 -19.72
CA ILE A 303 -8.86 16.75 -19.48
C ILE A 303 -10.11 17.07 -18.66
N ALA A 304 -9.99 17.95 -17.67
CA ALA A 304 -11.13 18.35 -16.82
C ALA A 304 -12.29 18.98 -17.63
N LYS A 305 -12.00 19.66 -18.75
CA LYS A 305 -13.03 20.18 -19.68
C LYS A 305 -13.85 19.08 -20.36
N GLN A 306 -13.34 17.86 -20.41
CA GLN A 306 -13.98 16.67 -21.00
C GLN A 306 -14.67 15.80 -19.95
N LYS A 307 -14.62 16.20 -18.66
CA LYS A 307 -15.23 15.48 -17.55
C LYS A 307 -16.75 15.42 -17.69
N ASN A 308 -17.30 14.22 -17.56
CA ASN A 308 -18.73 13.96 -17.41
C ASN A 308 -19.02 13.49 -15.98
N SER A 309 -18.96 12.18 -15.74
CA SER A 309 -19.18 11.54 -14.44
C SER A 309 -17.89 11.12 -13.73
N GLN A 310 -16.74 11.27 -14.38
CA GLN A 310 -15.45 10.80 -13.84
C GLN A 310 -15.07 11.56 -12.57
N ILE A 311 -14.43 10.85 -11.63
CA ILE A 311 -13.78 11.47 -10.46
C ILE A 311 -12.34 11.85 -10.84
N LEU A 312 -11.97 13.11 -10.61
CA LEU A 312 -10.64 13.64 -10.88
C LEU A 312 -9.86 13.88 -9.60
N VAL A 313 -8.71 13.25 -9.46
CA VAL A 313 -7.78 13.42 -8.35
C VAL A 313 -6.48 14.06 -8.87
N GLY A 314 -6.17 15.26 -8.36
CA GLY A 314 -4.95 15.98 -8.68
C GLY A 314 -3.90 15.94 -7.56
N PHE A 315 -2.66 16.28 -7.93
CA PHE A 315 -1.54 16.45 -7.01
C PHE A 315 -0.92 17.82 -7.21
N ALA A 316 -0.55 18.48 -6.11
CA ALA A 316 0.21 19.71 -6.11
C ALA A 316 1.39 19.59 -5.14
N ALA A 317 2.49 20.22 -5.47
CA ALA A 317 3.66 20.34 -4.61
C ALA A 317 3.80 21.81 -4.22
N GLU A 318 3.63 22.14 -2.94
CA GLU A 318 3.53 23.50 -2.44
C GLU A 318 4.37 23.68 -1.18
N GLU A 319 4.80 24.92 -0.91
CA GLU A 319 5.43 25.25 0.36
C GLU A 319 4.37 25.33 1.48
N SER A 320 4.73 24.93 2.71
CA SER A 320 3.83 24.84 3.87
C SER A 320 2.97 26.07 4.07
N ALA A 321 3.50 27.28 3.88
CA ALA A 321 2.80 28.55 4.12
C ALA A 321 1.59 28.77 3.18
N ASN A 322 1.61 28.17 1.98
CA ASN A 322 0.60 28.39 0.93
C ASN A 322 -0.22 27.12 0.62
N LEU A 323 0.06 26.02 1.32
CA LEU A 323 -0.44 24.69 1.02
C LEU A 323 -1.96 24.61 0.85
N LEU A 324 -2.71 25.16 1.80
CA LEU A 324 -4.17 25.17 1.78
C LEU A 324 -4.73 26.11 0.69
N GLN A 325 -4.19 27.33 0.61
CA GLN A 325 -4.69 28.33 -0.32
C GLN A 325 -4.49 27.90 -1.78
N GLU A 326 -3.27 27.46 -2.11
CA GLU A 326 -2.93 26.99 -3.45
C GLU A 326 -3.63 25.67 -3.80
N GLY A 327 -3.78 24.77 -2.81
CA GLY A 327 -4.56 23.54 -2.96
C GLY A 327 -6.01 23.84 -3.34
N LYS A 328 -6.70 24.69 -2.59
CA LYS A 328 -8.08 25.12 -2.90
C LYS A 328 -8.18 25.82 -4.25
N ARG A 329 -7.24 26.72 -4.56
CA ARG A 329 -7.22 27.44 -5.84
C ARG A 329 -7.09 26.46 -7.02
N LYS A 330 -6.17 25.50 -6.94
CA LYS A 330 -5.95 24.50 -8.01
C LYS A 330 -7.12 23.52 -8.13
N LEU A 331 -7.72 23.11 -7.00
CA LEU A 331 -8.90 22.26 -6.97
C LEU A 331 -10.04 22.92 -7.78
N ALA A 332 -10.36 24.16 -7.48
CA ALA A 332 -11.43 24.91 -8.15
C ALA A 332 -11.09 25.20 -9.63
N ALA A 333 -9.88 25.71 -9.89
CA ALA A 333 -9.47 26.11 -11.25
C ALA A 333 -9.46 24.94 -12.26
N LYS A 334 -9.22 23.71 -11.78
CA LYS A 334 -9.16 22.50 -12.63
C LYS A 334 -10.38 21.60 -12.45
N SER A 335 -11.43 22.04 -11.76
CA SER A 335 -12.67 21.28 -11.52
C SER A 335 -12.42 19.85 -11.00
N LEU A 336 -11.47 19.71 -10.05
CA LEU A 336 -11.13 18.43 -9.46
C LEU A 336 -12.14 18.06 -8.36
N ASP A 337 -12.29 16.75 -8.10
CA ASP A 337 -13.06 16.25 -6.95
C ASP A 337 -12.20 16.20 -5.70
N PHE A 338 -10.92 15.82 -5.85
CA PHE A 338 -9.95 15.78 -4.77
C PHE A 338 -8.59 16.32 -5.25
N ILE A 339 -7.87 16.96 -4.35
CA ILE A 339 -6.46 17.30 -4.56
C ILE A 339 -5.64 16.91 -3.32
N TYR A 340 -4.49 16.32 -3.55
CA TYR A 340 -3.48 16.18 -2.51
C TYR A 340 -2.42 17.26 -2.69
N ALA A 341 -2.39 18.22 -1.77
CA ALA A 341 -1.36 19.25 -1.71
C ALA A 341 -0.21 18.73 -0.84
N ASN A 342 0.91 18.38 -1.49
CA ASN A 342 2.09 17.81 -0.87
C ASN A 342 3.00 18.91 -0.36
N ASP A 343 3.39 18.87 0.91
CA ASP A 343 4.29 19.85 1.53
C ASP A 343 5.75 19.57 1.16
N ILE A 344 6.38 20.46 0.39
CA ILE A 344 7.77 20.32 -0.06
C ILE A 344 8.78 21.09 0.80
N ALA A 345 8.37 21.78 1.85
CA ALA A 345 9.28 22.64 2.65
C ALA A 345 10.43 21.90 3.31
N SER A 346 10.28 20.59 3.59
CA SER A 346 11.34 19.76 4.18
C SER A 346 12.42 19.28 3.19
N GLY A 347 12.28 19.57 1.87
CA GLY A 347 13.26 19.21 0.83
C GLY A 347 13.46 17.71 0.56
N SER A 348 12.93 16.82 1.39
CA SER A 348 13.20 15.38 1.38
C SER A 348 12.10 14.50 0.71
N ILE A 349 11.09 15.12 0.09
CA ILE A 349 9.87 14.39 -0.35
C ILE A 349 10.08 13.64 -1.67
N PHE A 350 10.90 14.17 -2.57
CA PHE A 350 11.17 13.51 -3.85
C PHE A 350 12.02 12.24 -3.64
N GLY A 351 11.41 11.08 -3.90
CA GLY A 351 12.05 9.77 -3.69
C GLY A 351 11.84 9.16 -2.30
N SER A 352 11.31 9.90 -1.32
CA SER A 352 10.94 9.37 0.00
C SER A 352 9.81 8.32 -0.09
N ASP A 353 9.75 7.42 0.88
CA ASP A 353 8.66 6.45 1.04
C ASP A 353 7.49 7.03 1.86
N THR A 354 7.70 8.17 2.52
CA THR A 354 6.67 8.90 3.28
C THR A 354 6.29 10.22 2.63
N THR A 355 5.17 10.78 3.06
CA THR A 355 4.62 12.06 2.58
C THR A 355 3.86 12.79 3.69
N SER A 356 3.79 14.12 3.60
CA SER A 356 2.99 15.00 4.46
C SER A 356 2.29 16.04 3.60
N GLY A 357 1.10 16.49 3.99
CA GLY A 357 0.33 17.45 3.21
C GLY A 357 -1.14 17.52 3.59
N LEU A 358 -1.99 17.96 2.65
CA LEU A 358 -3.43 18.08 2.84
C LEU A 358 -4.19 17.34 1.74
N ILE A 359 -5.17 16.53 2.11
CA ILE A 359 -6.22 16.07 1.19
C ILE A 359 -7.36 17.10 1.28
N ILE A 360 -7.75 17.65 0.13
CA ILE A 360 -8.83 18.64 0.04
C ILE A 360 -9.90 18.11 -0.89
N SER A 361 -11.16 18.06 -0.44
CA SER A 361 -12.34 17.65 -1.22
C SER A 361 -13.07 18.87 -1.80
N ALA A 362 -13.62 18.75 -3.01
CA ALA A 362 -14.46 19.78 -3.62
C ALA A 362 -15.87 19.86 -3.01
N ARG A 363 -16.36 18.74 -2.47
CA ARG A 363 -17.63 18.71 -1.71
C ARG A 363 -17.31 18.80 -0.23
N GLU A 364 -18.13 19.51 0.54
CA GLU A 364 -18.10 19.55 2.02
C GLU A 364 -16.98 20.41 2.65
N ASP A 365 -16.12 21.08 1.88
CA ASP A 365 -14.95 21.82 2.40
C ASP A 365 -14.07 20.96 3.35
N GLU A 366 -14.12 19.61 3.17
CA GLU A 366 -13.41 18.67 4.02
C GLU A 366 -11.91 18.72 3.72
N ILE A 367 -11.13 18.99 4.78
CA ILE A 367 -9.68 19.04 4.72
C ILE A 367 -9.14 18.01 5.71
N GLU A 368 -8.31 17.11 5.24
CA GLU A 368 -7.63 16.12 6.06
C GLU A 368 -6.12 16.39 6.07
N GLU A 369 -5.58 16.67 7.26
CA GLU A 369 -4.13 16.82 7.42
C GLU A 369 -3.44 15.47 7.46
N ILE A 370 -2.36 15.36 6.73
CA ILE A 370 -1.55 14.16 6.59
C ILE A 370 -0.15 14.44 7.14
N HIS A 371 0.22 13.71 8.19
CA HIS A 371 1.51 13.85 8.85
C HIS A 371 2.35 12.58 8.70
N GLN A 372 3.39 12.64 7.90
CA GLN A 372 4.45 11.62 7.73
C GLN A 372 3.94 10.18 7.62
N ILE A 373 2.98 9.92 6.71
CA ILE A 373 2.49 8.57 6.43
C ILE A 373 3.19 7.96 5.21
N SER A 374 3.09 6.64 5.05
CA SER A 374 3.57 5.95 3.84
C SER A 374 2.75 6.36 2.61
N LYS A 375 3.33 6.25 1.42
CA LYS A 375 2.63 6.50 0.15
C LYS A 375 1.47 5.52 -0.08
N ASP A 376 1.59 4.30 0.43
CA ASP A 376 0.52 3.31 0.40
C ASP A 376 -0.64 3.74 1.33
N SER A 377 -0.35 4.24 2.53
CA SER A 377 -1.38 4.78 3.44
C SER A 377 -2.11 5.99 2.85
N LEU A 378 -1.40 6.91 2.18
CA LEU A 378 -2.02 8.02 1.47
C LEU A 378 -2.94 7.51 0.35
N ALA A 379 -2.47 6.54 -0.45
CA ALA A 379 -3.26 5.96 -1.53
C ALA A 379 -4.53 5.30 -0.99
N THR A 380 -4.44 4.55 0.12
CA THR A 380 -5.60 3.96 0.78
C THR A 380 -6.61 5.01 1.22
N ARG A 381 -6.19 6.08 1.92
CA ARG A 381 -7.08 7.16 2.39
C ARG A 381 -7.79 7.87 1.25
N LEU A 382 -7.06 8.24 0.21
CA LEU A 382 -7.65 8.92 -0.95
C LEU A 382 -8.60 7.98 -1.73
N LEU A 383 -8.24 6.71 -1.92
CA LEU A 383 -9.12 5.74 -2.56
C LEU A 383 -10.36 5.43 -1.73
N ASN A 384 -10.35 5.54 -0.39
CA ASN A 384 -11.55 5.46 0.42
C ASN A 384 -12.54 6.59 0.06
N LYS A 385 -12.07 7.84 0.02
CA LYS A 385 -12.88 8.99 -0.37
C LYS A 385 -13.41 8.87 -1.81
N VAL A 386 -12.59 8.33 -2.72
CA VAL A 386 -13.00 8.05 -4.11
C VAL A 386 -14.10 6.98 -4.15
N SER A 387 -13.94 5.88 -3.42
CA SER A 387 -14.91 4.80 -3.36
C SER A 387 -16.25 5.26 -2.76
N GLU A 388 -16.21 6.00 -1.65
CA GLU A 388 -17.40 6.62 -1.05
C GLU A 388 -18.14 7.50 -2.06
N ARG A 389 -17.39 8.28 -2.86
CA ARG A 389 -17.97 9.13 -3.90
C ARG A 389 -18.57 8.35 -5.07
N LEU A 390 -17.94 7.24 -5.50
CA LEU A 390 -18.44 6.36 -6.57
C LEU A 390 -19.72 5.64 -6.15
N ASN A 391 -19.81 5.22 -4.90
CA ASN A 391 -20.90 4.42 -4.37
C ASN A 391 -22.01 5.26 -3.72
N SER A 392 -21.84 6.58 -3.56
CA SER A 392 -22.88 7.48 -3.07
C SER A 392 -23.88 7.77 -4.19
N PRO A 393 -25.20 7.60 -3.98
CA PRO A 393 -26.19 8.06 -4.95
C PRO A 393 -25.98 9.56 -5.19
N ASN A 394 -26.01 9.98 -6.45
CA ASN A 394 -25.93 11.38 -6.82
C ASN A 394 -27.02 12.18 -6.08
N VAL A 395 -26.63 12.96 -5.07
CA VAL A 395 -27.42 14.02 -4.48
C VAL A 395 -27.02 15.31 -5.16
#